data_5303cec121b14dae2cd7298df217febc
#
_entry.id   5303cec121b14dae2cd7298df217febc
#
_cell.length_a   1.000
_cell.length_b   1.000
_cell.length_c   1.000
_cell.angle_alpha   90.00
_cell.angle_beta   90.00
_cell.angle_gamma   90.00
#
_symmetry.space_group_name_H-M   'P 1'
#
loop_
_entity.id
_entity.type
_entity.pdbx_description
1 polymer ?
#
loop_
_entity_poly.entity_id
_entity_poly.type
_entity_poly.pdbx_seq_one_letter_code
_entity_poly.pdbx_strand_id
1 'polypeptide(L)'
;MMIEPEYSKFFSVSATKDLSSLIKEQMEMLLDKSPALSSHFKWLRSEVRFTAKKSSMKPLAYSLDKLDGRKAAVWLSDETGALPTRYPIDSMRSSQMNQLNKTGIIISTAYQNTDNPMTEEVEYAEKVMDGIVDDEKVFALLYKPDDPKNWMTDDALYQANPILYDVPENYEMLDDERTMATEMPSKKSNFLTKHLNIFIDGDIEESYVNIDDLRVGKIDKDSFEWEGKEVYIGIDLAETVDNTAVSMVHYDTLEDKFYTKSWSFVPEERAQEKSKRERIDYFRMRDKQWAYFCGDRVINQRFVEDFVLSIENKYDVKIKGIGYDRRNAISSVNRFTEEGDYECIEVRQQSSSLGPTFKLMRDYILDGNFHYEPNELFENNFKNARQIIDTTMNIYVNKKKSAGKIDMVYSTADAMYLWKLDIDEGLVSSYEDRGLFIL
;
A
#
# COMPACT_ATOMS: atom_id res chain seq x y z
N MET A 1 -12.09 -2.31 37.20
CA MET A 1 -11.79 -1.43 38.36
C MET A 1 -12.15 -2.08 39.68
N MET A 2 -13.26 -2.79 39.76
CA MET A 2 -13.76 -3.39 41.01
C MET A 2 -12.95 -4.61 41.46
N ILE A 3 -12.46 -5.44 40.52
CA ILE A 3 -11.71 -6.68 40.80
C ILE A 3 -10.20 -6.48 40.92
N GLU A 4 -9.64 -5.47 40.28
CA GLU A 4 -8.21 -5.18 40.30
C GLU A 4 -7.72 -4.69 41.69
N PRO A 5 -6.41 -4.79 41.99
CA PRO A 5 -5.83 -4.24 43.22
C PRO A 5 -6.12 -2.76 43.42
N GLU A 6 -5.94 -2.25 44.67
CA GLU A 6 -6.03 -0.82 44.95
C GLU A 6 -5.03 -0.01 44.11
N TYR A 7 -5.42 1.24 43.81
CA TYR A 7 -4.63 2.19 43.01
C TYR A 7 -4.39 1.78 41.56
N SER A 8 -5.08 0.76 41.04
CA SER A 8 -4.97 0.34 39.64
C SER A 8 -5.41 1.44 38.67
N LYS A 9 -4.68 1.58 37.58
CA LYS A 9 -4.93 2.57 36.53
C LYS A 9 -5.44 1.88 35.26
N PHE A 10 -6.49 2.43 34.70
CA PHE A 10 -7.16 1.98 33.50
C PHE A 10 -7.06 3.09 32.46
N PHE A 11 -6.81 2.73 31.21
CA PHE A 11 -6.71 3.71 30.14
C PHE A 11 -7.52 3.27 28.92
N SER A 12 -8.20 4.23 28.28
CA SER A 12 -8.62 4.12 26.90
C SER A 12 -7.72 4.97 26.03
N VAL A 13 -7.31 4.45 24.87
CA VAL A 13 -6.41 5.11 23.93
C VAL A 13 -7.06 5.11 22.56
N SER A 14 -7.03 6.23 21.86
CA SER A 14 -7.50 6.35 20.48
C SER A 14 -6.73 7.45 19.75
N ALA A 15 -6.96 7.60 18.45
CA ALA A 15 -6.32 8.62 17.62
C ALA A 15 -6.58 10.04 18.14
N THR A 16 -7.78 10.32 18.64
CA THR A 16 -8.16 11.62 19.20
C THR A 16 -8.64 11.49 20.63
N LYS A 17 -8.67 12.62 21.33
CA LYS A 17 -9.19 12.65 22.71
C LYS A 17 -10.69 12.40 22.75
N ASP A 18 -11.43 12.89 21.79
CA ASP A 18 -12.88 12.73 21.74
C ASP A 18 -13.24 11.26 21.57
N LEU A 19 -12.60 10.55 20.62
CA LEU A 19 -12.77 9.11 20.44
C LEU A 19 -12.40 8.33 21.71
N SER A 20 -11.27 8.64 22.35
CA SER A 20 -10.87 7.96 23.59
C SER A 20 -11.84 8.22 24.75
N SER A 21 -12.59 9.32 24.72
CA SER A 21 -13.58 9.70 25.76
C SER A 21 -14.89 8.94 25.63
N LEU A 22 -15.21 8.39 24.45
CA LEU A 22 -16.44 7.61 24.22
C LEU A 22 -16.59 6.44 25.21
N ILE A 23 -15.48 5.76 25.52
CA ILE A 23 -15.48 4.66 26.50
C ILE A 23 -15.89 5.17 27.90
N LYS A 24 -15.42 6.36 28.29
CA LYS A 24 -15.81 6.99 29.55
C LYS A 24 -17.29 7.33 29.56
N GLU A 25 -17.82 7.88 28.47
CA GLU A 25 -19.23 8.24 28.32
C GLU A 25 -20.14 7.00 28.37
N GLN A 26 -19.76 5.92 27.69
CA GLN A 26 -20.48 4.64 27.75
C GLN A 26 -20.49 4.05 29.18
N MET A 27 -19.36 4.13 29.89
CA MET A 27 -19.32 3.74 31.32
C MET A 27 -20.29 4.57 32.14
N GLU A 28 -20.37 5.87 31.89
CA GLU A 28 -21.30 6.78 32.60
C GLU A 28 -22.75 6.35 32.38
N MET A 29 -23.12 6.15 31.11
CA MET A 29 -24.48 5.71 30.75
C MET A 29 -24.87 4.37 31.39
N LEU A 30 -23.94 3.39 31.39
CA LEU A 30 -24.17 2.08 32.02
C LEU A 30 -24.32 2.18 33.55
N LEU A 31 -23.49 2.99 34.18
CA LEU A 31 -23.53 3.18 35.62
C LEU A 31 -24.77 3.97 36.09
N ASP A 32 -25.23 4.91 35.28
CA ASP A 32 -26.48 5.64 35.55
C ASP A 32 -27.71 4.72 35.58
N LYS A 33 -27.69 3.63 34.80
CA LYS A 33 -28.72 2.58 34.87
C LYS A 33 -28.56 1.63 36.05
N SER A 34 -27.49 1.76 36.84
CA SER A 34 -27.18 0.89 37.98
C SER A 34 -26.87 1.72 39.23
N PRO A 35 -27.90 2.30 39.92
CA PRO A 35 -27.68 3.22 41.06
C PRO A 35 -26.82 2.65 42.19
N ALA A 36 -26.96 1.34 42.46
CA ALA A 36 -26.14 0.64 43.44
C ALA A 36 -24.64 0.65 43.12
N LEU A 37 -24.28 0.55 41.86
CA LEU A 37 -22.89 0.64 41.40
C LEU A 37 -22.43 2.09 41.30
N SER A 38 -23.27 2.96 40.75
CA SER A 38 -22.96 4.39 40.52
C SER A 38 -22.48 5.10 41.79
N SER A 39 -23.06 4.77 42.97
CA SER A 39 -22.67 5.34 44.24
C SER A 39 -21.19 5.12 44.63
N HIS A 40 -20.53 4.12 44.04
CA HIS A 40 -19.12 3.81 44.29
C HIS A 40 -18.17 4.53 43.35
N PHE A 41 -18.69 5.25 42.34
CA PHE A 41 -17.89 5.96 41.36
C PHE A 41 -17.98 7.47 41.52
N LYS A 42 -16.86 8.14 41.28
CA LYS A 42 -16.78 9.61 41.26
C LYS A 42 -16.35 10.05 39.86
N TRP A 43 -17.23 10.85 39.25
CA TRP A 43 -17.00 11.43 37.92
C TRP A 43 -16.20 12.71 38.02
N LEU A 44 -15.07 12.76 37.32
CA LEU A 44 -14.25 13.96 37.17
C LEU A 44 -14.14 14.31 35.69
N ARG A 45 -13.81 15.55 35.40
CA ARG A 45 -13.68 16.02 34.00
C ARG A 45 -12.74 15.15 33.17
N SER A 46 -11.61 14.70 33.73
CA SER A 46 -10.56 13.99 33.04
C SER A 46 -10.51 12.49 33.32
N GLU A 47 -11.24 11.98 34.27
CA GLU A 47 -11.18 10.58 34.70
C GLU A 47 -12.41 10.14 35.46
N VAL A 48 -12.61 8.83 35.55
CA VAL A 48 -13.59 8.20 36.47
C VAL A 48 -12.82 7.50 37.57
N ARG A 49 -13.23 7.67 38.82
CA ARG A 49 -12.62 7.02 39.99
C ARG A 49 -13.56 6.03 40.65
N PHE A 50 -13.08 4.84 40.91
CA PHE A 50 -13.71 3.89 41.79
C PHE A 50 -13.19 4.13 43.22
N THR A 51 -14.06 4.65 44.11
CA THR A 51 -13.67 5.22 45.40
C THR A 51 -13.16 4.19 46.41
N ALA A 52 -13.76 2.96 46.41
CA ALA A 52 -13.40 1.91 47.35
C ALA A 52 -11.95 1.42 47.21
N LYS A 53 -11.42 1.37 45.98
CA LYS A 53 -10.04 0.93 45.70
C LYS A 53 -9.14 2.05 45.21
N LYS A 54 -9.60 3.29 45.22
CA LYS A 54 -8.84 4.44 44.71
C LYS A 54 -8.28 4.24 43.30
N SER A 55 -8.96 3.39 42.51
CA SER A 55 -8.60 3.09 41.11
C SER A 55 -9.18 4.16 40.19
N SER A 56 -8.53 4.39 39.05
CA SER A 56 -9.00 5.41 38.10
C SER A 56 -8.94 4.93 36.64
N MET A 57 -9.91 5.38 35.85
CA MET A 57 -9.95 5.22 34.40
C MET A 57 -9.80 6.57 33.72
N LYS A 58 -8.89 6.70 32.79
CA LYS A 58 -8.56 7.96 32.12
C LYS A 58 -8.44 7.77 30.60
N PRO A 59 -9.21 8.56 29.80
CA PRO A 59 -9.01 8.64 28.36
C PRO A 59 -7.68 9.32 28.01
N LEU A 60 -6.97 8.77 27.04
CA LEU A 60 -5.72 9.28 26.50
C LEU A 60 -5.84 9.44 24.97
N ALA A 61 -5.41 10.59 24.45
CA ALA A 61 -5.25 10.77 23.03
C ALA A 61 -3.87 10.28 22.57
N TYR A 62 -3.76 9.93 21.29
CA TYR A 62 -2.47 9.73 20.66
C TYR A 62 -1.57 10.96 20.86
N SER A 63 -0.36 10.70 21.30
CA SER A 63 0.70 11.72 21.40
C SER A 63 2.02 11.00 21.42
N LEU A 64 2.91 11.33 20.51
CA LEU A 64 4.28 10.84 20.53
C LEU A 64 4.94 11.18 21.88
N ASP A 65 5.66 10.22 22.46
CA ASP A 65 6.50 10.34 23.67
C ASP A 65 5.78 10.70 24.99
N LYS A 66 4.43 10.66 25.04
CA LYS A 66 3.67 11.03 26.26
C LYS A 66 2.88 9.88 26.90
N LEU A 67 2.96 8.69 26.34
CA LEU A 67 2.20 7.53 26.84
C LEU A 67 3.04 6.64 27.77
N ASP A 68 4.34 6.76 27.75
CA ASP A 68 5.25 5.92 28.54
C ASP A 68 5.11 6.13 30.06
N GLY A 69 5.47 5.10 30.83
CA GLY A 69 5.48 5.15 32.30
C GLY A 69 4.11 5.15 32.97
N ARG A 70 3.01 4.84 32.26
CA ARG A 70 1.63 4.94 32.76
C ARG A 70 1.26 3.89 33.80
N LYS A 71 1.88 2.71 33.82
CA LYS A 71 1.56 1.56 34.69
C LYS A 71 0.11 1.12 34.54
N ALA A 72 -0.30 0.77 33.33
CA ALA A 72 -1.66 0.34 33.02
C ALA A 72 -1.95 -1.04 33.60
N ALA A 73 -2.96 -1.18 34.46
CA ALA A 73 -3.47 -2.50 34.84
C ALA A 73 -4.29 -3.10 33.70
N VAL A 74 -5.19 -2.30 33.13
CA VAL A 74 -5.96 -2.62 31.94
C VAL A 74 -5.93 -1.42 31.00
N TRP A 75 -5.80 -1.69 29.71
CA TRP A 75 -5.94 -0.67 28.68
C TRP A 75 -6.83 -1.16 27.54
N LEU A 76 -7.48 -0.22 26.87
CA LEU A 76 -8.32 -0.44 25.72
C LEU A 76 -7.90 0.51 24.62
N SER A 77 -7.57 -0.03 23.44
CA SER A 77 -7.36 0.76 22.22
C SER A 77 -8.60 0.67 21.36
N ASP A 78 -9.24 1.80 21.14
CA ASP A 78 -10.43 1.91 20.31
C ASP A 78 -10.08 2.58 18.98
N GLU A 79 -10.68 2.10 17.90
CA GLU A 79 -10.37 2.49 16.52
C GLU A 79 -8.86 2.41 16.21
N THR A 80 -8.26 1.27 16.54
CA THR A 80 -6.82 1.03 16.40
C THR A 80 -6.32 1.23 14.98
N GLY A 81 -7.14 0.92 13.97
CA GLY A 81 -6.82 1.16 12.56
C GLY A 81 -6.66 2.64 12.18
N ALA A 82 -7.18 3.56 13.00
CA ALA A 82 -7.00 5.00 12.82
C ALA A 82 -5.69 5.54 13.43
N LEU A 83 -4.96 4.74 14.19
CA LEU A 83 -3.70 5.18 14.81
C LEU A 83 -2.62 5.33 13.73
N PRO A 84 -1.88 6.46 13.72
CA PRO A 84 -0.84 6.68 12.70
C PRO A 84 0.40 5.81 12.91
N THR A 85 0.62 5.28 14.11
CA THR A 85 1.74 4.39 14.44
C THR A 85 1.35 3.38 15.52
N ARG A 86 2.15 2.32 15.66
CA ARG A 86 2.00 1.30 16.68
C ARG A 86 2.37 1.76 18.09
N TYR A 87 3.03 2.89 18.24
CA TYR A 87 3.54 3.40 19.52
C TYR A 87 2.55 3.37 20.69
N PRO A 88 1.25 3.78 20.55
CA PRO A 88 0.31 3.73 21.65
C PRO A 88 0.09 2.32 22.22
N ILE A 89 -0.01 1.32 21.36
CA ILE A 89 -0.21 -0.08 21.76
C ILE A 89 1.05 -0.59 22.48
N ASP A 90 2.21 -0.37 21.90
CA ASP A 90 3.49 -0.84 22.43
C ASP A 90 3.83 -0.17 23.76
N SER A 91 3.53 1.12 23.90
CA SER A 91 3.69 1.87 25.15
C SER A 91 2.76 1.33 26.26
N MET A 92 1.50 1.04 25.92
CA MET A 92 0.56 0.46 26.89
C MET A 92 0.97 -0.96 27.29
N ARG A 93 1.37 -1.83 26.35
CA ARG A 93 1.89 -3.19 26.63
C ARG A 93 3.13 -3.14 27.51
N SER A 94 4.12 -2.32 27.18
CA SER A 94 5.34 -2.19 27.99
C SER A 94 5.08 -1.62 29.37
N SER A 95 4.09 -0.73 29.52
CA SER A 95 3.70 -0.15 30.82
C SER A 95 3.15 -1.18 31.82
N GLN A 96 2.75 -2.37 31.34
CA GLN A 96 2.22 -3.47 32.14
C GLN A 96 3.30 -4.39 32.75
N MET A 97 4.58 -4.18 32.47
CA MET A 97 5.66 -5.09 32.87
C MET A 97 5.55 -5.52 34.34
N ASN A 98 5.28 -4.58 35.26
CA ASN A 98 5.20 -4.78 36.69
C ASN A 98 3.75 -4.85 37.23
N GLN A 99 2.77 -5.09 36.36
CA GLN A 99 1.39 -5.26 36.80
C GLN A 99 1.07 -6.74 37.10
N LEU A 100 0.20 -7.00 38.07
CA LEU A 100 -0.24 -8.35 38.41
C LEU A 100 -1.03 -8.94 37.26
N ASN A 101 -2.05 -8.22 36.81
CA ASN A 101 -2.86 -8.57 35.64
C ASN A 101 -2.43 -7.69 34.46
N LYS A 102 -2.35 -8.30 33.27
CA LYS A 102 -1.85 -7.63 32.06
C LYS A 102 -2.88 -7.80 30.95
N THR A 103 -3.97 -7.03 31.05
CA THR A 103 -5.03 -7.10 30.05
C THR A 103 -4.95 -5.92 29.10
N GLY A 104 -4.85 -6.19 27.83
CA GLY A 104 -5.00 -5.23 26.74
C GLY A 104 -6.18 -5.63 25.88
N ILE A 105 -6.99 -4.67 25.47
CA ILE A 105 -8.15 -4.85 24.62
C ILE A 105 -7.97 -3.96 23.39
N ILE A 106 -8.13 -4.54 22.20
CA ILE A 106 -8.04 -3.83 20.92
C ILE A 106 -9.37 -3.99 20.21
N ILE A 107 -9.95 -2.89 19.77
CA ILE A 107 -11.20 -2.87 19.02
C ILE A 107 -10.99 -1.96 17.81
N SER A 108 -11.42 -2.40 16.64
CA SER A 108 -11.41 -1.61 15.42
C SER A 108 -12.25 -2.26 14.33
N THR A 109 -12.68 -1.46 13.37
CA THR A 109 -13.07 -1.93 12.04
C THR A 109 -11.84 -2.03 11.14
N ALA A 110 -11.97 -2.62 9.96
CA ALA A 110 -10.95 -2.54 8.92
C ALA A 110 -10.84 -1.10 8.39
N TYR A 111 -9.65 -0.77 7.87
CA TYR A 111 -9.35 0.52 7.26
C TYR A 111 -8.83 0.30 5.84
N GLN A 112 -9.05 1.29 4.97
CA GLN A 112 -8.61 1.26 3.58
C GLN A 112 -7.09 1.21 3.44
N ASN A 113 -6.37 1.92 4.33
CA ASN A 113 -4.93 1.80 4.41
C ASN A 113 -4.55 0.58 5.26
N THR A 114 -3.95 -0.42 4.64
CA THR A 114 -3.45 -1.63 5.31
C THR A 114 -2.14 -1.42 6.07
N ASP A 115 -1.44 -0.31 5.84
CA ASP A 115 -0.27 0.07 6.63
C ASP A 115 -0.70 0.78 7.93
N ASN A 116 -1.41 0.02 8.79
CA ASN A 116 -1.89 0.51 10.09
C ASN A 116 -1.69 -0.58 11.16
N PRO A 117 -1.66 -0.21 12.46
CA PRO A 117 -1.41 -1.14 13.54
C PRO A 117 -2.44 -2.29 13.66
N MET A 118 -3.69 -2.08 13.23
CA MET A 118 -4.73 -3.11 13.33
C MET A 118 -4.48 -4.28 12.36
N THR A 119 -3.93 -4.02 11.19
CA THR A 119 -3.61 -5.06 10.21
C THR A 119 -2.66 -6.10 10.80
N GLU A 120 -1.59 -5.67 11.49
CA GLU A 120 -0.63 -6.59 12.14
C GLU A 120 -1.26 -7.37 13.30
N GLU A 121 -2.15 -6.74 14.07
CA GLU A 121 -2.87 -7.42 15.16
C GLU A 121 -3.82 -8.50 14.62
N VAL A 122 -4.51 -8.23 13.50
CA VAL A 122 -5.39 -9.21 12.85
C VAL A 122 -4.58 -10.36 12.25
N GLU A 123 -3.50 -10.08 11.51
CA GLU A 123 -2.62 -11.11 10.97
C GLU A 123 -2.05 -12.04 12.07
N TYR A 124 -1.70 -11.47 13.22
CA TYR A 124 -1.23 -12.26 14.36
C TYR A 124 -2.37 -13.10 14.96
N ALA A 125 -3.53 -12.51 15.14
CA ALA A 125 -4.71 -13.20 15.66
C ALA A 125 -5.12 -14.37 14.76
N GLU A 126 -5.12 -14.20 13.44
CA GLU A 126 -5.40 -15.27 12.46
C GLU A 126 -4.40 -16.44 12.60
N LYS A 127 -3.10 -16.15 12.71
CA LYS A 127 -2.08 -17.18 12.93
C LYS A 127 -2.29 -17.97 14.22
N VAL A 128 -2.78 -17.32 15.27
CA VAL A 128 -3.12 -17.99 16.53
C VAL A 128 -4.38 -18.83 16.37
N MET A 129 -5.42 -18.32 15.73
CA MET A 129 -6.68 -19.02 15.46
C MET A 129 -6.47 -20.25 14.56
N ASP A 130 -5.58 -20.15 13.58
CA ASP A 130 -5.21 -21.24 12.67
C ASP A 130 -4.24 -22.27 13.29
N GLY A 131 -3.82 -22.05 14.54
CA GLY A 131 -2.87 -22.93 15.24
C GLY A 131 -1.43 -22.86 14.71
N ILE A 132 -1.10 -21.87 13.89
CA ILE A 132 0.27 -21.63 13.38
C ILE A 132 1.16 -21.10 14.50
N VAL A 133 0.60 -20.29 15.38
CA VAL A 133 1.25 -19.73 16.58
C VAL A 133 0.51 -20.22 17.81
N ASP A 134 1.24 -20.83 18.73
CA ASP A 134 0.69 -21.25 20.03
C ASP A 134 0.82 -20.11 21.05
N ASP A 135 -0.27 -19.35 21.26
CA ASP A 135 -0.34 -18.24 22.22
C ASP A 135 -1.69 -18.27 22.97
N GLU A 136 -1.72 -18.98 24.10
CA GLU A 136 -2.90 -19.08 24.98
C GLU A 136 -3.34 -17.75 25.62
N LYS A 137 -2.55 -16.67 25.48
CA LYS A 137 -2.87 -15.35 26.05
C LYS A 137 -3.65 -14.47 25.11
N VAL A 138 -3.80 -14.88 23.86
CA VAL A 138 -4.57 -14.15 22.85
C VAL A 138 -5.96 -14.74 22.75
N PHE A 139 -6.95 -13.87 22.87
CA PHE A 139 -8.34 -14.13 22.53
C PHE A 139 -8.74 -13.18 21.41
N ALA A 140 -9.24 -13.69 20.30
CA ALA A 140 -9.66 -12.88 19.16
C ALA A 140 -11.05 -13.26 18.68
N LEU A 141 -11.82 -12.25 18.27
CA LEU A 141 -13.08 -12.36 17.56
C LEU A 141 -12.98 -11.51 16.30
N LEU A 142 -12.95 -12.16 15.15
CA LEU A 142 -12.84 -11.50 13.84
C LEU A 142 -14.17 -11.65 13.09
N TYR A 143 -14.95 -10.58 13.08
CA TYR A 143 -16.24 -10.53 12.39
C TYR A 143 -16.04 -10.06 10.94
N LYS A 144 -15.80 -10.99 10.04
CA LYS A 144 -15.61 -10.76 8.60
C LYS A 144 -16.12 -11.95 7.78
N PRO A 145 -16.41 -11.77 6.49
CA PRO A 145 -16.74 -12.90 5.62
C PRO A 145 -15.60 -13.90 5.51
N ASP A 146 -15.92 -15.19 5.49
CA ASP A 146 -14.95 -16.26 5.27
C ASP A 146 -14.28 -16.15 3.89
N ASP A 147 -15.06 -15.80 2.86
CA ASP A 147 -14.56 -15.48 1.52
C ASP A 147 -14.87 -14.02 1.15
N PRO A 148 -13.87 -13.13 1.18
CA PRO A 148 -14.05 -11.73 0.81
C PRO A 148 -14.55 -11.51 -0.63
N LYS A 149 -14.38 -12.47 -1.54
CA LYS A 149 -14.87 -12.38 -2.92
C LYS A 149 -16.40 -12.44 -2.99
N ASN A 150 -17.02 -13.10 -2.04
CA ASN A 150 -18.46 -13.27 -1.94
C ASN A 150 -19.15 -12.16 -1.12
N TRP A 151 -18.57 -10.98 -1.04
CA TRP A 151 -19.01 -9.86 -0.21
C TRP A 151 -20.46 -9.40 -0.47
N MET A 152 -21.03 -9.71 -1.65
CA MET A 152 -22.40 -9.34 -2.03
C MET A 152 -23.48 -10.27 -1.46
N THR A 153 -23.12 -11.35 -0.80
CA THR A 153 -24.07 -12.34 -0.28
C THR A 153 -24.62 -11.96 1.10
N ASP A 154 -25.80 -12.46 1.44
CA ASP A 154 -26.36 -12.29 2.77
C ASP A 154 -25.48 -12.97 3.84
N ASP A 155 -24.90 -14.13 3.52
CA ASP A 155 -23.98 -14.82 4.44
C ASP A 155 -22.80 -13.90 4.85
N ALA A 156 -22.26 -13.13 3.90
CA ALA A 156 -21.19 -12.17 4.19
C ALA A 156 -21.66 -11.06 5.16
N LEU A 157 -22.90 -10.57 5.00
CA LEU A 157 -23.48 -9.59 5.92
C LEU A 157 -23.63 -10.16 7.33
N TYR A 158 -24.17 -11.38 7.47
CA TYR A 158 -24.37 -12.01 8.76
C TYR A 158 -23.05 -12.40 9.44
N GLN A 159 -22.06 -12.89 8.70
CA GLN A 159 -20.73 -13.23 9.25
C GLN A 159 -20.01 -11.99 9.79
N ALA A 160 -20.10 -10.86 9.07
CA ALA A 160 -19.48 -9.62 9.51
C ALA A 160 -20.30 -8.88 10.58
N ASN A 161 -21.62 -9.10 10.63
CA ASN A 161 -22.54 -8.38 11.50
C ASN A 161 -23.48 -9.36 12.24
N PRO A 162 -22.98 -10.16 13.18
CA PRO A 162 -23.82 -11.13 13.89
C PRO A 162 -24.95 -10.49 14.72
N ILE A 163 -24.86 -9.20 14.99
CA ILE A 163 -25.95 -8.40 15.63
C ILE A 163 -27.28 -8.50 14.84
N LEU A 164 -27.24 -8.83 13.55
CA LEU A 164 -28.42 -8.99 12.71
C LEU A 164 -29.34 -10.13 13.16
N TYR A 165 -28.80 -11.11 13.91
CA TYR A 165 -29.62 -12.19 14.49
C TYR A 165 -30.50 -11.69 15.64
N ASP A 166 -30.03 -10.66 16.37
CA ASP A 166 -30.77 -10.08 17.51
C ASP A 166 -31.53 -8.81 17.15
N VAL A 167 -31.05 -8.08 16.14
CA VAL A 167 -31.61 -6.80 15.68
C VAL A 167 -31.79 -6.84 14.15
N PRO A 168 -32.78 -7.60 13.65
CA PRO A 168 -32.99 -7.80 12.22
C PRO A 168 -33.36 -6.51 11.46
N GLU A 169 -33.83 -5.48 12.17
CA GLU A 169 -34.14 -4.17 11.60
C GLU A 169 -32.94 -3.48 10.96
N ASN A 170 -31.74 -3.82 11.40
CA ASN A 170 -30.51 -3.28 10.82
C ASN A 170 -30.17 -3.87 9.43
N TYR A 171 -30.83 -4.97 9.04
CA TYR A 171 -30.57 -5.61 7.76
C TYR A 171 -30.90 -4.70 6.57
N GLU A 172 -32.04 -4.04 6.58
CA GLU A 172 -32.48 -3.14 5.50
C GLU A 172 -31.44 -2.04 5.23
N MET A 173 -30.92 -1.42 6.29
CA MET A 173 -29.88 -0.39 6.16
C MET A 173 -28.58 -0.95 5.55
N LEU A 174 -28.14 -2.13 5.98
CA LEU A 174 -26.93 -2.74 5.44
C LEU A 174 -27.08 -3.22 4.00
N ASP A 175 -28.28 -3.67 3.62
CA ASP A 175 -28.61 -4.06 2.24
C ASP A 175 -28.66 -2.86 1.31
N ASP A 176 -29.19 -1.73 1.76
CA ASP A 176 -29.15 -0.46 1.04
C ASP A 176 -27.71 0.00 0.80
N GLU A 177 -26.85 -0.04 1.83
CA GLU A 177 -25.42 0.31 1.70
C GLU A 177 -24.69 -0.68 0.77
N ARG A 178 -25.02 -1.99 0.79
CA ARG A 178 -24.53 -3.01 -0.14
C ARG A 178 -24.94 -2.69 -1.58
N THR A 179 -26.19 -2.34 -1.79
CA THR A 179 -26.71 -1.94 -3.10
C THR A 179 -25.98 -0.70 -3.62
N MET A 180 -25.82 0.33 -2.78
CA MET A 180 -25.03 1.51 -3.16
C MET A 180 -23.58 1.16 -3.48
N ALA A 181 -22.96 0.25 -2.72
CA ALA A 181 -21.58 -0.20 -2.97
C ALA A 181 -21.44 -1.00 -4.28
N THR A 182 -22.52 -1.62 -4.75
CA THR A 182 -22.56 -2.34 -6.04
C THR A 182 -22.70 -1.39 -7.21
N GLU A 183 -23.56 -0.39 -7.10
CA GLU A 183 -23.88 0.55 -8.18
C GLU A 183 -22.94 1.75 -8.22
N MET A 184 -22.31 2.10 -7.10
CA MET A 184 -21.44 3.27 -6.97
C MET A 184 -20.04 2.84 -6.48
N PRO A 185 -19.06 2.73 -7.40
CA PRO A 185 -17.69 2.31 -7.04
C PRO A 185 -17.08 3.11 -5.86
N SER A 186 -17.38 4.41 -5.76
CA SER A 186 -16.93 5.28 -4.65
C SER A 186 -17.42 4.86 -3.26
N LYS A 187 -18.49 4.09 -3.18
CA LYS A 187 -19.04 3.58 -1.92
C LYS A 187 -18.48 2.22 -1.51
N LYS A 188 -18.00 1.45 -2.51
CA LYS A 188 -17.57 0.07 -2.32
C LYS A 188 -16.48 -0.08 -1.24
N SER A 189 -15.45 0.74 -1.30
CA SER A 189 -14.34 0.70 -0.36
C SER A 189 -14.80 0.92 1.09
N ASN A 190 -15.65 1.92 1.32
CA ASN A 190 -16.22 2.19 2.63
C ASN A 190 -17.09 1.04 3.14
N PHE A 191 -17.95 0.48 2.29
CA PHE A 191 -18.81 -0.66 2.64
C PHE A 191 -17.98 -1.89 3.03
N LEU A 192 -17.00 -2.26 2.21
CA LEU A 192 -16.14 -3.43 2.49
C LEU A 192 -15.37 -3.28 3.80
N THR A 193 -14.82 -2.10 4.09
CA THR A 193 -14.02 -1.90 5.31
C THR A 193 -14.88 -1.70 6.55
N LYS A 194 -15.93 -0.87 6.49
CA LYS A 194 -16.68 -0.47 7.68
C LYS A 194 -17.81 -1.43 8.05
N HIS A 195 -18.43 -2.06 7.05
CA HIS A 195 -19.56 -2.96 7.30
C HIS A 195 -19.20 -4.45 7.19
N LEU A 196 -18.15 -4.79 6.44
CA LEU A 196 -17.73 -6.18 6.29
C LEU A 196 -16.37 -6.51 6.91
N ASN A 197 -15.64 -5.53 7.43
CA ASN A 197 -14.29 -5.70 8.00
C ASN A 197 -13.31 -6.39 7.03
N ILE A 198 -13.50 -6.19 5.73
CA ILE A 198 -12.60 -6.66 4.69
C ILE A 198 -11.46 -5.66 4.56
N PHE A 199 -10.23 -6.10 4.83
CA PHE A 199 -9.05 -5.28 4.57
C PHE A 199 -8.82 -5.23 3.06
N ILE A 200 -8.84 -4.01 2.51
CA ILE A 200 -8.56 -3.77 1.10
C ILE A 200 -7.24 -3.03 0.99
N ASP A 201 -6.39 -3.46 0.08
CA ASP A 201 -5.11 -2.81 -0.17
C ASP A 201 -5.33 -1.47 -0.92
N GLY A 202 -5.65 -0.43 -0.15
CA GLY A 202 -5.92 0.93 -0.65
C GLY A 202 -7.34 1.13 -1.20
N ASP A 203 -7.67 2.37 -1.55
CA ASP A 203 -8.89 2.66 -2.31
C ASP A 203 -8.83 1.93 -3.65
N ILE A 204 -9.78 1.05 -3.91
CA ILE A 204 -9.89 0.36 -5.20
C ILE A 204 -10.00 1.39 -6.33
N GLU A 205 -10.61 2.54 -6.06
CA GLU A 205 -10.72 3.66 -7.00
C GLU A 205 -9.40 4.41 -7.22
N GLU A 206 -8.52 4.43 -6.22
CA GLU A 206 -7.20 5.04 -6.34
C GLU A 206 -6.13 4.04 -6.82
N SER A 207 -6.41 2.75 -6.83
CA SER A 207 -5.48 1.76 -7.39
C SER A 207 -5.28 2.02 -8.89
N TYR A 208 -4.03 2.08 -9.33
CA TYR A 208 -3.74 2.28 -10.75
C TYR A 208 -4.22 1.10 -11.60
N VAL A 209 -3.91 -0.12 -11.17
CA VAL A 209 -4.41 -1.37 -11.75
C VAL A 209 -4.66 -2.39 -10.64
N ASN A 210 -5.56 -3.35 -10.88
CA ASN A 210 -5.67 -4.52 -10.02
C ASN A 210 -4.49 -5.45 -10.32
N ILE A 211 -3.88 -6.01 -9.28
CA ILE A 211 -2.75 -6.92 -9.43
C ILE A 211 -3.11 -8.21 -10.20
N ASP A 212 -4.36 -8.66 -10.09
CA ASP A 212 -4.83 -9.84 -10.81
C ASP A 212 -4.93 -9.57 -12.32
N ASP A 213 -5.30 -8.34 -12.72
CA ASP A 213 -5.31 -7.93 -14.14
C ASP A 213 -3.87 -7.86 -14.70
N LEU A 214 -2.93 -7.29 -13.93
CA LEU A 214 -1.52 -7.31 -14.32
C LEU A 214 -0.99 -8.74 -14.52
N ARG A 215 -1.38 -9.68 -13.63
CA ARG A 215 -0.94 -11.08 -13.66
C ARG A 215 -1.45 -11.86 -14.86
N VAL A 216 -2.51 -11.41 -15.52
CA VAL A 216 -2.95 -12.01 -16.80
C VAL A 216 -1.84 -11.97 -17.84
N GLY A 217 -1.07 -10.88 -17.87
CA GLY A 217 0.05 -10.72 -18.78
C GLY A 217 1.37 -11.35 -18.33
N LYS A 218 1.40 -12.04 -17.19
CA LYS A 218 2.61 -12.71 -16.70
C LYS A 218 2.94 -13.94 -17.55
N ILE A 219 4.11 -13.93 -18.15
CA ILE A 219 4.64 -15.04 -18.97
C ILE A 219 5.63 -15.89 -18.17
N ASP A 220 5.99 -17.05 -18.68
CA ASP A 220 7.03 -17.89 -18.09
C ASP A 220 8.41 -17.22 -18.19
N LYS A 221 9.29 -17.53 -17.26
CA LYS A 221 10.66 -17.02 -17.29
C LYS A 221 11.37 -17.50 -18.54
N ASP A 222 12.08 -16.58 -19.20
CA ASP A 222 12.84 -16.83 -20.44
C ASP A 222 11.98 -17.38 -21.59
N SER A 223 10.66 -17.18 -21.58
CA SER A 223 9.77 -17.60 -22.67
C SER A 223 9.70 -16.59 -23.82
N PHE A 224 10.07 -15.34 -23.58
CA PHE A 224 10.14 -14.32 -24.62
C PHE A 224 11.58 -14.17 -25.13
N GLU A 225 11.75 -14.28 -26.42
CA GLU A 225 13.06 -14.15 -27.11
C GLU A 225 13.36 -12.67 -27.36
N TRP A 226 14.27 -12.11 -26.56
CA TRP A 226 14.73 -10.72 -26.69
C TRP A 226 15.68 -10.50 -27.88
N GLU A 227 16.40 -11.55 -28.34
CA GLU A 227 17.39 -11.49 -29.39
C GLU A 227 16.85 -10.80 -30.64
N GLY A 228 17.58 -9.80 -31.13
CA GLY A 228 17.25 -9.02 -32.32
C GLY A 228 16.10 -8.02 -32.17
N LYS A 229 15.52 -7.86 -30.95
CA LYS A 229 14.41 -6.93 -30.71
C LYS A 229 14.89 -5.49 -30.57
N GLU A 230 14.10 -4.56 -31.08
CA GLU A 230 14.24 -3.13 -30.76
C GLU A 230 13.54 -2.82 -29.44
N VAL A 231 14.22 -2.10 -28.53
CA VAL A 231 13.74 -1.82 -27.19
C VAL A 231 13.91 -0.36 -26.81
N TYR A 232 13.06 0.12 -25.92
CA TYR A 232 13.18 1.41 -25.27
C TYR A 232 13.54 1.19 -23.80
N ILE A 233 14.42 2.03 -23.27
CA ILE A 233 14.85 1.99 -21.88
C ILE A 233 14.24 3.17 -21.15
N GLY A 234 13.66 2.92 -19.99
CA GLY A 234 13.22 3.98 -19.06
C GLY A 234 13.99 3.89 -17.75
N ILE A 235 14.36 5.04 -17.20
CA ILE A 235 15.17 5.14 -15.98
C ILE A 235 14.54 6.12 -15.00
N ASP A 236 14.14 5.64 -13.83
CA ASP A 236 13.73 6.47 -12.70
C ASP A 236 14.87 6.50 -11.66
N LEU A 237 15.64 7.58 -11.65
CA LEU A 237 16.82 7.75 -10.79
C LEU A 237 16.45 8.37 -9.44
N ALA A 238 16.89 7.73 -8.36
CA ALA A 238 16.74 8.27 -7.00
C ALA A 238 17.92 9.19 -6.60
N GLU A 239 17.61 10.25 -5.82
CA GLU A 239 18.62 11.22 -5.39
C GLU A 239 19.60 10.68 -4.34
N THR A 240 19.16 9.93 -3.33
CA THR A 240 20.05 9.52 -2.22
C THR A 240 19.66 8.25 -1.51
N VAL A 241 18.39 8.01 -1.19
CA VAL A 241 17.93 6.97 -0.27
C VAL A 241 16.94 6.01 -0.90
N ASP A 242 16.34 6.43 -1.99
CA ASP A 242 15.33 5.68 -2.73
C ASP A 242 15.94 4.64 -3.67
N ASN A 243 15.08 3.79 -4.25
CA ASN A 243 15.51 2.85 -5.25
C ASN A 243 15.60 3.56 -6.58
N THR A 244 16.57 3.16 -7.40
CA THR A 244 16.57 3.46 -8.83
C THR A 244 15.96 2.26 -9.53
N ALA A 245 15.19 2.52 -10.58
CA ALA A 245 14.65 1.48 -11.44
C ALA A 245 15.05 1.70 -12.90
N VAL A 246 15.29 0.61 -13.58
CA VAL A 246 15.51 0.54 -15.04
C VAL A 246 14.51 -0.44 -15.62
N SER A 247 13.81 -0.03 -16.66
CA SER A 247 12.88 -0.89 -17.41
C SER A 247 13.26 -0.92 -18.88
N MET A 248 13.18 -2.09 -19.47
CA MET A 248 13.32 -2.35 -20.90
C MET A 248 11.97 -2.76 -21.45
N VAL A 249 11.52 -2.09 -22.51
CA VAL A 249 10.21 -2.33 -23.13
C VAL A 249 10.38 -2.57 -24.62
N HIS A 250 9.74 -3.61 -25.11
CA HIS A 250 9.57 -3.92 -26.53
C HIS A 250 8.08 -3.90 -26.89
N TYR A 251 7.75 -3.40 -28.07
CA TYR A 251 6.41 -3.49 -28.62
C TYR A 251 6.44 -4.37 -29.86
N ASP A 252 5.66 -5.44 -29.84
CA ASP A 252 5.47 -6.32 -30.99
C ASP A 252 4.30 -5.80 -31.84
N THR A 253 4.64 -5.28 -33.02
CA THR A 253 3.66 -4.69 -33.95
C THR A 253 2.74 -5.71 -34.61
N LEU A 254 3.14 -7.00 -34.66
CA LEU A 254 2.34 -8.06 -35.28
C LEU A 254 1.27 -8.58 -34.30
N GLU A 255 1.62 -8.69 -33.03
CA GLU A 255 0.74 -9.21 -32.00
C GLU A 255 -0.01 -8.11 -31.24
N ASP A 256 0.36 -6.83 -31.41
CA ASP A 256 -0.14 -5.69 -30.65
C ASP A 256 0.06 -5.88 -29.15
N LYS A 257 1.31 -6.17 -28.73
CA LYS A 257 1.65 -6.49 -27.35
C LYS A 257 2.91 -5.77 -26.88
N PHE A 258 2.90 -5.38 -25.62
CA PHE A 258 4.10 -4.94 -24.92
C PHE A 258 4.75 -6.07 -24.14
N TYR A 259 6.08 -6.13 -24.20
CA TYR A 259 6.91 -6.98 -23.38
C TYR A 259 7.86 -6.13 -22.56
N THR A 260 7.91 -6.38 -21.24
CA THR A 260 8.73 -5.57 -20.32
C THR A 260 9.58 -6.42 -19.40
N LYS A 261 10.77 -5.91 -19.09
CA LYS A 261 11.68 -6.46 -18.09
C LYS A 261 12.24 -5.29 -17.25
N SER A 262 12.17 -5.42 -15.94
CA SER A 262 12.52 -4.31 -15.04
C SER A 262 13.44 -4.76 -13.91
N TRP A 263 14.31 -3.86 -13.48
CA TRP A 263 15.29 -4.08 -12.40
C TRP A 263 15.30 -2.91 -11.44
N SER A 264 15.57 -3.20 -10.17
CA SER A 264 15.75 -2.20 -9.13
C SER A 264 17.19 -2.19 -8.65
N PHE A 265 17.68 -1.02 -8.24
CA PHE A 265 19.00 -0.81 -7.68
C PHE A 265 18.87 -0.24 -6.28
N VAL A 266 19.58 -0.83 -5.32
CA VAL A 266 19.41 -0.56 -3.89
C VAL A 266 20.79 -0.40 -3.25
N PRO A 267 20.99 0.62 -2.36
CA PRO A 267 22.24 0.71 -1.59
C PRO A 267 22.42 -0.49 -0.66
N GLU A 268 23.59 -1.11 -0.66
CA GLU A 268 23.84 -2.38 0.04
C GLU A 268 23.66 -2.29 1.55
N GLU A 269 24.24 -1.26 2.21
CA GLU A 269 24.13 -1.08 3.65
C GLU A 269 22.69 -0.84 4.12
N ARG A 270 21.81 -0.39 3.23
CA ARG A 270 20.40 -0.11 3.54
C ARG A 270 19.46 -1.24 3.20
N ALA A 271 19.92 -2.26 2.48
CA ALA A 271 19.05 -3.34 2.01
C ALA A 271 18.29 -4.04 3.15
N GLN A 272 18.92 -4.24 4.31
CA GLN A 272 18.29 -4.87 5.46
C GLN A 272 17.23 -3.96 6.13
N GLU A 273 17.54 -2.67 6.30
CA GLU A 273 16.61 -1.68 6.85
C GLU A 273 15.39 -1.52 5.92
N LYS A 274 15.66 -1.41 4.62
CA LYS A 274 14.61 -1.31 3.58
C LYS A 274 13.75 -2.55 3.54
N SER A 275 14.33 -3.74 3.66
CA SER A 275 13.58 -5.00 3.68
C SER A 275 12.55 -5.03 4.82
N LYS A 276 12.93 -4.55 6.01
CA LYS A 276 12.04 -4.46 7.15
C LYS A 276 10.96 -3.39 6.96
N ARG A 277 11.34 -2.20 6.50
CA ARG A 277 10.44 -1.06 6.32
C ARG A 277 9.41 -1.29 5.21
N GLU A 278 9.86 -1.84 4.09
CA GLU A 278 9.06 -2.02 2.88
C GLU A 278 8.42 -3.41 2.81
N ARG A 279 8.70 -4.29 3.79
CA ARG A 279 8.23 -5.69 3.86
C ARG A 279 8.57 -6.50 2.59
N ILE A 280 9.73 -6.19 2.00
CA ILE A 280 10.25 -6.82 0.79
C ILE A 280 11.61 -7.45 1.14
N ASP A 281 11.79 -8.73 0.88
CA ASP A 281 13.10 -9.39 1.04
C ASP A 281 14.03 -9.03 -0.14
N TYR A 282 14.74 -7.90 -0.03
CA TYR A 282 15.66 -7.45 -1.06
C TYR A 282 16.83 -8.41 -1.32
N PHE A 283 17.22 -9.24 -0.35
CA PHE A 283 18.25 -10.26 -0.56
C PHE A 283 17.74 -11.36 -1.49
N ARG A 284 16.51 -11.81 -1.28
CA ARG A 284 15.83 -12.73 -2.19
C ARG A 284 15.65 -12.11 -3.59
N MET A 285 15.26 -10.83 -3.66
CA MET A 285 15.11 -10.13 -4.96
C MET A 285 16.45 -10.04 -5.71
N ARG A 286 17.55 -9.82 -4.99
CA ARG A 286 18.92 -9.86 -5.56
C ARG A 286 19.25 -11.25 -6.11
N ASP A 287 19.00 -12.30 -5.34
CA ASP A 287 19.31 -13.68 -5.74
C ASP A 287 18.48 -14.12 -6.98
N LYS A 288 17.31 -13.52 -7.17
CA LYS A 288 16.47 -13.67 -8.39
C LYS A 288 16.87 -12.73 -9.53
N GLN A 289 17.85 -11.86 -9.33
CA GLN A 289 18.27 -10.82 -10.29
C GLN A 289 17.18 -9.80 -10.65
N TRP A 290 16.23 -9.58 -9.75
CA TRP A 290 15.21 -8.51 -9.86
C TRP A 290 15.68 -7.21 -9.22
N ALA A 291 16.63 -7.31 -8.29
CA ALA A 291 17.30 -6.18 -7.69
C ALA A 291 18.83 -6.37 -7.71
N TYR A 292 19.57 -5.25 -7.74
CA TYR A 292 21.03 -5.22 -7.65
C TYR A 292 21.44 -4.35 -6.48
N PHE A 293 22.40 -4.83 -5.68
CA PHE A 293 23.02 -4.01 -4.65
C PHE A 293 24.17 -3.23 -5.26
N CYS A 294 24.12 -1.90 -5.11
CA CYS A 294 25.12 -1.03 -5.69
C CYS A 294 25.37 0.23 -4.83
N GLY A 295 26.64 0.45 -4.52
CA GLY A 295 27.05 1.49 -3.57
C GLY A 295 26.71 1.13 -2.11
N ASP A 296 27.34 1.82 -1.18
CA ASP A 296 27.22 1.53 0.25
C ASP A 296 25.91 2.13 0.82
N ARG A 297 25.91 3.44 1.05
CA ARG A 297 24.77 4.19 1.63
C ARG A 297 23.88 4.87 0.62
N VAL A 298 24.44 5.15 -0.56
CA VAL A 298 23.77 5.78 -1.70
C VAL A 298 24.01 4.94 -2.94
N ILE A 299 23.11 5.04 -3.90
CA ILE A 299 23.23 4.30 -5.17
C ILE A 299 24.49 4.76 -5.91
N ASN A 300 25.29 3.81 -6.35
CA ASN A 300 26.39 4.07 -7.25
C ASN A 300 25.83 4.24 -8.67
N GLN A 301 25.67 5.47 -9.11
CA GLN A 301 25.12 5.80 -10.43
C GLN A 301 25.93 5.16 -11.55
N ARG A 302 27.26 5.10 -11.42
CA ARG A 302 28.13 4.47 -12.43
C ARG A 302 27.80 2.98 -12.65
N PHE A 303 27.44 2.26 -11.56
CA PHE A 303 27.01 0.87 -11.66
C PHE A 303 25.70 0.75 -12.48
N VAL A 304 24.75 1.66 -12.27
CA VAL A 304 23.49 1.68 -13.04
C VAL A 304 23.77 2.01 -14.50
N GLU A 305 24.65 2.97 -14.76
CA GLU A 305 25.06 3.32 -16.12
C GLU A 305 25.74 2.15 -16.85
N ASP A 306 26.69 1.45 -16.19
CA ASP A 306 27.36 0.27 -16.72
C ASP A 306 26.32 -0.83 -17.02
N PHE A 307 25.32 -1.01 -16.15
CA PHE A 307 24.26 -1.96 -16.37
C PHE A 307 23.44 -1.61 -17.62
N VAL A 308 23.02 -0.35 -17.78
CA VAL A 308 22.26 0.09 -18.97
C VAL A 308 23.06 -0.11 -20.24
N LEU A 309 24.34 0.29 -20.27
CA LEU A 309 25.26 0.09 -21.40
C LEU A 309 25.49 -1.39 -21.72
N SER A 310 25.32 -2.28 -20.74
CA SER A 310 25.47 -3.74 -20.95
C SER A 310 24.23 -4.42 -21.53
N ILE A 311 23.06 -3.75 -21.55
CA ILE A 311 21.77 -4.37 -21.92
C ILE A 311 21.79 -4.92 -23.35
N GLU A 312 22.30 -4.15 -24.32
CA GLU A 312 22.37 -4.60 -25.72
C GLU A 312 23.15 -5.91 -25.87
N ASN A 313 24.34 -5.95 -25.27
CA ASN A 313 25.19 -7.15 -25.35
C ASN A 313 24.63 -8.32 -24.53
N LYS A 314 23.94 -8.05 -23.43
CA LYS A 314 23.42 -9.06 -22.51
C LYS A 314 22.18 -9.77 -23.04
N TYR A 315 21.32 -9.05 -23.74
CA TYR A 315 20.05 -9.56 -24.27
C TYR A 315 20.00 -9.62 -25.77
N ASP A 316 21.08 -9.26 -26.47
CA ASP A 316 21.20 -9.14 -27.92
C ASP A 316 20.04 -8.32 -28.53
N VAL A 317 19.80 -7.14 -27.93
CA VAL A 317 18.75 -6.19 -28.32
C VAL A 317 19.37 -4.92 -28.89
N LYS A 318 18.56 -4.12 -29.59
CA LYS A 318 18.93 -2.78 -30.04
C LYS A 318 18.17 -1.72 -29.27
N ILE A 319 18.87 -0.87 -28.53
CA ILE A 319 18.27 0.25 -27.82
C ILE A 319 17.95 1.38 -28.81
N LYS A 320 16.68 1.77 -28.90
CA LYS A 320 16.19 2.86 -29.76
C LYS A 320 16.29 4.22 -29.07
N GLY A 321 16.15 4.23 -27.74
CA GLY A 321 16.24 5.45 -26.97
C GLY A 321 16.15 5.19 -25.46
N ILE A 322 16.59 6.17 -24.67
CA ILE A 322 16.59 6.14 -23.21
C ILE A 322 15.75 7.30 -22.68
N GLY A 323 14.65 7.00 -21.97
CA GLY A 323 13.79 7.95 -21.28
C GLY A 323 14.22 8.13 -19.83
N TYR A 324 14.26 9.37 -19.35
CA TYR A 324 14.70 9.67 -18.00
C TYR A 324 14.02 10.92 -17.41
N ASP A 325 13.91 10.95 -16.06
CA ASP A 325 13.53 12.19 -15.37
C ASP A 325 14.75 13.10 -15.18
N ARG A 326 14.57 14.39 -15.49
CA ARG A 326 15.62 15.41 -15.47
C ARG A 326 16.39 15.51 -14.15
N ARG A 327 15.75 15.24 -13.01
CA ARG A 327 16.24 15.67 -11.70
C ARG A 327 17.63 15.15 -11.32
N ASN A 328 18.05 14.00 -11.85
CA ASN A 328 19.33 13.38 -11.43
C ASN A 328 20.14 12.78 -12.57
N ALA A 329 19.75 12.97 -13.81
CA ALA A 329 20.24 12.21 -14.94
C ALA A 329 21.31 12.90 -15.78
N ILE A 330 21.66 14.16 -15.56
CA ILE A 330 22.50 14.95 -16.47
C ILE A 330 23.88 14.29 -16.72
N SER A 331 24.52 13.76 -15.69
CA SER A 331 25.83 13.09 -15.85
C SER A 331 25.69 11.75 -16.56
N SER A 332 24.65 10.98 -16.25
CA SER A 332 24.38 9.69 -16.84
C SER A 332 23.99 9.81 -18.32
N VAL A 333 23.22 10.84 -18.66
CA VAL A 333 22.82 11.14 -20.04
C VAL A 333 24.05 11.40 -20.92
N ASN A 334 24.97 12.24 -20.47
CA ASN A 334 26.20 12.51 -21.22
C ASN A 334 26.95 11.20 -21.53
N ARG A 335 27.03 10.32 -20.56
CA ARG A 335 27.71 9.05 -20.73
C ARG A 335 26.97 8.11 -21.71
N PHE A 336 25.64 8.02 -21.63
CA PHE A 336 24.86 7.21 -22.57
C PHE A 336 24.98 7.71 -24.00
N THR A 337 25.06 9.03 -24.19
CA THR A 337 25.26 9.64 -25.51
C THR A 337 26.71 9.45 -26.00
N GLU A 338 27.72 9.64 -25.13
CA GLU A 338 29.12 9.57 -25.54
C GLU A 338 29.67 8.14 -25.72
N GLU A 339 29.31 7.21 -24.82
CA GLU A 339 29.80 5.82 -24.83
C GLU A 339 28.86 4.86 -25.59
N GLY A 340 27.53 5.10 -25.55
CA GLY A 340 26.52 4.21 -26.14
C GLY A 340 25.92 4.70 -27.45
N ASP A 341 26.18 5.95 -27.86
CA ASP A 341 25.54 6.63 -29.01
C ASP A 341 24.00 6.54 -28.96
N TYR A 342 23.43 6.60 -27.72
CA TYR A 342 21.99 6.49 -27.52
C TYR A 342 21.32 7.85 -27.51
N GLU A 343 20.15 7.93 -28.13
CA GLU A 343 19.26 9.06 -27.99
C GLU A 343 18.64 9.07 -26.61
N CYS A 344 18.84 10.18 -25.85
CA CYS A 344 18.37 10.33 -24.50
C CYS A 344 17.32 11.43 -24.45
N ILE A 345 16.09 11.10 -24.04
CA ILE A 345 14.93 12.02 -24.02
C ILE A 345 14.46 12.27 -22.58
N GLU A 346 14.37 13.56 -22.22
CA GLU A 346 13.81 13.97 -20.94
C GLU A 346 12.29 13.73 -20.91
N VAL A 347 11.83 12.90 -19.96
CA VAL A 347 10.43 12.62 -19.72
C VAL A 347 9.96 13.44 -18.52
N ARG A 348 9.06 14.40 -18.75
CA ARG A 348 8.51 15.22 -17.67
C ARG A 348 7.50 14.44 -16.86
N GLN A 349 7.77 14.24 -15.58
CA GLN A 349 6.87 13.54 -14.66
C GLN A 349 5.67 14.41 -14.25
N GLN A 350 4.85 14.76 -15.22
CA GLN A 350 3.64 15.56 -15.07
C GLN A 350 2.44 14.86 -15.72
N SER A 351 1.23 15.12 -15.20
CA SER A 351 -0.01 14.53 -15.71
C SER A 351 -0.20 14.80 -17.22
N SER A 352 0.11 16.00 -17.69
CA SER A 352 -0.01 16.36 -19.11
C SER A 352 0.95 15.58 -20.03
N SER A 353 2.10 15.16 -19.54
CA SER A 353 3.10 14.41 -20.33
C SER A 353 2.92 12.89 -20.20
N LEU A 354 2.93 12.37 -18.98
CA LEU A 354 2.86 10.93 -18.73
C LEU A 354 1.43 10.39 -18.58
N GLY A 355 0.43 11.24 -18.38
CA GLY A 355 -0.96 10.80 -18.24
C GLY A 355 -1.42 9.92 -19.42
N PRO A 356 -1.24 10.33 -20.68
CA PRO A 356 -1.59 9.50 -21.83
C PRO A 356 -0.86 8.15 -21.88
N THR A 357 0.40 8.10 -21.40
CA THR A 357 1.19 6.87 -21.34
C THR A 357 0.73 5.96 -20.20
N PHE A 358 0.42 6.50 -19.02
CA PHE A 358 -0.18 5.71 -17.95
C PHE A 358 -1.53 5.13 -18.36
N LYS A 359 -2.36 5.91 -19.05
CA LYS A 359 -3.62 5.41 -19.58
C LYS A 359 -3.38 4.27 -20.58
N LEU A 360 -2.48 4.46 -21.55
CA LEU A 360 -2.11 3.43 -22.53
C LEU A 360 -1.62 2.15 -21.84
N MET A 361 -0.68 2.25 -20.91
CA MET A 361 -0.15 1.09 -20.18
C MET A 361 -1.25 0.35 -19.42
N ARG A 362 -2.18 1.11 -18.78
CA ARG A 362 -3.34 0.52 -18.11
C ARG A 362 -4.26 -0.21 -19.08
N ASP A 363 -4.59 0.38 -20.21
CA ASP A 363 -5.47 -0.21 -21.21
C ASP A 363 -4.87 -1.54 -21.71
N TYR A 364 -3.57 -1.60 -22.05
CA TYR A 364 -2.88 -2.83 -22.43
C TYR A 364 -2.84 -3.89 -21.30
N ILE A 365 -2.73 -3.48 -20.05
CA ILE A 365 -2.81 -4.39 -18.90
C ILE A 365 -4.21 -5.00 -18.81
N LEU A 366 -5.27 -4.19 -18.92
CA LEU A 366 -6.66 -4.64 -18.83
C LEU A 366 -7.04 -5.56 -20.00
N ASP A 367 -6.50 -5.31 -21.18
CA ASP A 367 -6.71 -6.13 -22.36
C ASP A 367 -5.86 -7.42 -22.36
N GLY A 368 -4.97 -7.60 -21.36
CA GLY A 368 -4.07 -8.75 -21.27
C GLY A 368 -2.91 -8.73 -22.25
N ASN A 369 -2.64 -7.59 -22.89
CA ASN A 369 -1.61 -7.38 -23.92
C ASN A 369 -0.32 -6.74 -23.40
N PHE A 370 -0.18 -6.61 -22.08
CA PHE A 370 1.03 -6.14 -21.42
C PHE A 370 1.73 -7.30 -20.71
N HIS A 371 2.85 -7.76 -21.26
CA HIS A 371 3.53 -8.97 -20.80
C HIS A 371 4.81 -8.65 -20.01
N TYR A 372 5.07 -9.46 -18.97
CA TYR A 372 6.29 -9.38 -18.16
C TYR A 372 6.69 -10.76 -17.63
N GLU A 373 8.00 -10.96 -17.47
CA GLU A 373 8.53 -12.16 -16.81
C GLU A 373 8.31 -12.11 -15.28
N PRO A 374 8.31 -13.27 -14.58
CA PRO A 374 8.10 -13.31 -13.14
C PRO A 374 9.05 -12.37 -12.40
N ASN A 375 8.47 -11.38 -11.72
CA ASN A 375 9.20 -10.41 -10.91
C ASN A 375 8.29 -9.89 -9.79
N GLU A 376 8.44 -10.45 -8.58
CA GLU A 376 7.61 -10.06 -7.43
C GLU A 376 7.82 -8.58 -7.05
N LEU A 377 9.01 -8.04 -7.27
CA LEU A 377 9.29 -6.63 -6.97
C LEU A 377 8.54 -5.71 -7.95
N PHE A 378 8.44 -6.10 -9.22
CA PHE A 378 7.65 -5.42 -10.22
C PHE A 378 6.15 -5.44 -9.87
N GLU A 379 5.62 -6.63 -9.53
CA GLU A 379 4.22 -6.77 -9.09
C GLU A 379 3.94 -5.89 -7.85
N ASN A 380 4.86 -5.84 -6.88
CA ASN A 380 4.71 -4.99 -5.70
C ASN A 380 4.71 -3.49 -6.04
N ASN A 381 5.48 -3.05 -7.03
CA ASN A 381 5.47 -1.67 -7.50
C ASN A 381 4.09 -1.31 -8.10
N PHE A 382 3.51 -2.18 -8.92
CA PHE A 382 2.17 -1.97 -9.47
C PHE A 382 1.08 -2.02 -8.39
N LYS A 383 1.17 -2.94 -7.43
CA LYS A 383 0.27 -3.02 -6.27
C LYS A 383 0.26 -1.73 -5.44
N ASN A 384 1.42 -1.09 -5.30
CA ASN A 384 1.57 0.16 -4.56
C ASN A 384 1.07 1.38 -5.33
N ALA A 385 1.01 1.33 -6.66
CA ALA A 385 0.70 2.46 -7.51
C ALA A 385 -0.74 2.95 -7.31
N ARG A 386 -0.89 4.25 -7.05
CA ARG A 386 -2.18 4.93 -6.89
C ARG A 386 -2.36 5.96 -7.99
N GLN A 387 -3.51 5.88 -8.65
CA GLN A 387 -3.87 6.86 -9.68
C GLN A 387 -4.57 8.08 -9.08
N ILE A 388 -4.44 9.17 -9.78
CA ILE A 388 -5.32 10.33 -9.66
C ILE A 388 -5.87 10.63 -11.06
N ILE A 389 -7.11 11.11 -11.09
CA ILE A 389 -7.70 11.65 -12.32
C ILE A 389 -7.65 13.16 -12.20
N ASP A 390 -7.00 13.81 -13.15
CA ASP A 390 -6.94 15.27 -13.17
C ASP A 390 -8.25 15.92 -13.69
N THR A 391 -8.35 17.22 -13.65
CA THR A 391 -9.53 17.96 -14.10
C THR A 391 -9.85 17.77 -15.58
N THR A 392 -8.92 17.24 -16.36
CA THR A 392 -9.05 16.92 -17.79
C THR A 392 -9.23 15.44 -18.05
N MET A 393 -9.56 14.67 -17.00
CA MET A 393 -9.78 13.22 -17.05
C MET A 393 -8.55 12.39 -17.44
N ASN A 394 -7.33 12.93 -17.32
CA ASN A 394 -6.13 12.14 -17.50
C ASN A 394 -5.83 11.31 -16.26
N ILE A 395 -5.53 10.04 -16.47
CA ILE A 395 -5.05 9.13 -15.43
C ILE A 395 -3.55 9.41 -15.24
N TYR A 396 -3.15 9.62 -13.99
CA TYR A 396 -1.76 9.82 -13.63
C TYR A 396 -1.42 9.08 -12.34
N VAL A 397 -0.32 8.35 -12.32
CA VAL A 397 0.15 7.66 -11.10
C VAL A 397 0.85 8.67 -10.19
N ASN A 398 0.46 8.74 -8.92
CA ASN A 398 0.95 9.74 -7.99
C ASN A 398 1.91 9.15 -6.95
N LYS A 399 3.21 9.52 -7.01
CA LYS A 399 4.25 9.04 -6.06
C LYS A 399 3.89 9.34 -4.59
N LYS A 400 3.23 10.46 -4.30
CA LYS A 400 2.90 10.86 -2.91
C LYS A 400 1.71 10.11 -2.32
N LYS A 401 0.78 9.66 -3.17
CA LYS A 401 -0.40 8.88 -2.76
C LYS A 401 -0.14 7.37 -2.76
N SER A 402 0.90 6.92 -3.43
CA SER A 402 1.23 5.51 -3.55
C SER A 402 1.63 4.92 -2.20
N ALA A 403 1.19 3.68 -1.95
CA ALA A 403 1.36 3.01 -0.66
C ALA A 403 2.81 2.58 -0.36
N GLY A 404 3.68 2.60 -1.38
CA GLY A 404 5.09 2.21 -1.27
C GLY A 404 5.85 2.59 -2.54
N LYS A 405 6.93 1.87 -2.83
CA LYS A 405 7.78 2.12 -4.01
C LYS A 405 7.07 1.79 -5.31
N ILE A 406 7.22 2.68 -6.29
CA ILE A 406 6.62 2.59 -7.63
C ILE A 406 7.62 2.95 -8.74
N ASP A 407 8.91 2.90 -8.43
CA ASP A 407 9.98 3.34 -9.33
C ASP A 407 10.00 2.52 -10.64
N MET A 408 9.67 1.21 -10.57
CA MET A 408 9.54 0.36 -11.75
C MET A 408 8.31 0.70 -12.61
N VAL A 409 7.24 1.25 -12.03
CA VAL A 409 6.08 1.72 -12.80
C VAL A 409 6.45 2.95 -13.61
N TYR A 410 7.20 3.89 -13.00
CA TYR A 410 7.66 5.09 -13.66
C TYR A 410 8.69 4.78 -14.76
N SER A 411 9.71 3.97 -14.47
CA SER A 411 10.70 3.59 -15.49
C SER A 411 10.05 2.85 -16.68
N THR A 412 9.03 2.02 -16.42
CA THR A 412 8.26 1.39 -17.51
C THR A 412 7.47 2.42 -18.32
N ALA A 413 6.82 3.38 -17.64
CA ALA A 413 6.11 4.46 -18.33
C ALA A 413 7.06 5.35 -19.14
N ASP A 414 8.25 5.65 -18.64
CA ASP A 414 9.26 6.43 -19.37
C ASP A 414 9.70 5.72 -20.65
N ALA A 415 9.91 4.40 -20.62
CA ALA A 415 10.22 3.61 -21.83
C ALA A 415 9.05 3.58 -22.82
N MET A 416 7.82 3.38 -22.34
CA MET A 416 6.62 3.39 -23.21
C MET A 416 6.34 4.78 -23.79
N TYR A 417 6.69 5.84 -23.08
CA TYR A 417 6.58 7.21 -23.57
C TYR A 417 7.45 7.43 -24.81
N LEU A 418 8.68 6.92 -24.82
CA LEU A 418 9.57 6.99 -25.96
C LEU A 418 9.04 6.23 -27.16
N TRP A 419 8.57 5.00 -26.94
CA TRP A 419 7.91 4.23 -27.99
C TRP A 419 6.75 5.02 -28.61
N LYS A 420 5.94 5.67 -27.78
CA LYS A 420 4.82 6.48 -28.28
C LYS A 420 5.29 7.66 -29.10
N LEU A 421 6.34 8.37 -28.68
CA LEU A 421 6.94 9.48 -29.44
C LEU A 421 7.42 9.02 -30.80
N ASP A 422 8.14 7.90 -30.87
CA ASP A 422 8.67 7.35 -32.13
C ASP A 422 7.53 6.99 -33.12
N ILE A 423 6.42 6.46 -32.62
CA ILE A 423 5.22 6.22 -33.43
C ILE A 423 4.58 7.53 -33.91
N ASP A 424 4.41 8.51 -33.02
CA ASP A 424 3.79 9.78 -33.35
C ASP A 424 4.65 10.57 -34.39
N GLU A 425 5.97 10.56 -34.27
CA GLU A 425 6.90 11.14 -35.23
C GLU A 425 6.90 10.38 -36.56
N GLY A 426 6.86 9.06 -36.52
CA GLY A 426 6.76 8.22 -37.73
C GLY A 426 5.44 8.46 -38.48
N LEU A 427 4.35 8.73 -37.80
CA LEU A 427 3.08 9.11 -38.41
C LEU A 427 3.16 10.48 -39.08
N VAL A 428 3.74 11.47 -38.40
CA VAL A 428 3.93 12.84 -38.96
C VAL A 428 4.79 12.77 -40.22
N SER A 429 5.93 12.08 -40.18
CA SER A 429 6.82 11.90 -41.33
C SER A 429 6.09 11.22 -42.51
N SER A 430 5.24 10.23 -42.24
CA SER A 430 4.47 9.54 -43.28
C SER A 430 3.38 10.41 -43.92
N TYR A 431 2.86 11.41 -43.23
CA TYR A 431 1.93 12.40 -43.77
C TYR A 431 2.66 13.49 -44.58
N GLU A 432 3.84 13.89 -44.18
CA GLU A 432 4.66 14.86 -44.90
C GLU A 432 5.17 14.28 -46.23
N ASP A 433 5.60 13.01 -46.27
CA ASP A 433 6.05 12.31 -47.47
C ASP A 433 4.91 12.00 -48.48
N ARG A 434 3.66 11.89 -48.03
CA ARG A 434 2.50 11.59 -48.91
C ARG A 434 1.83 12.81 -49.51
N GLY A 435 2.27 14.02 -49.18
CA GLY A 435 1.68 15.26 -49.69
C GLY A 435 0.17 15.34 -49.41
N LEU A 436 -0.32 16.39 -48.76
CA LEU A 436 -1.73 16.67 -48.63
C LEU A 436 -2.41 16.73 -50.00
N PHE A 437 -3.13 15.71 -50.41
CA PHE A 437 -4.14 15.82 -51.45
C PHE A 437 -5.36 16.54 -50.84
N ILE A 438 -5.42 17.86 -50.98
CA ILE A 438 -6.65 18.62 -50.76
C ILE A 438 -7.54 18.36 -52.00
N LEU A 439 -8.63 17.63 -51.83
CA LEU A 439 -9.75 17.58 -52.77
C LEU A 439 -10.72 18.71 -52.46
#